data_852096cf60ab3474ff0051ad99fbb09e
#
_entry.id   852096cf60ab3474ff0051ad99fbb09e
#
_cell.length_a   1.000
_cell.length_b   1.000
_cell.length_c   1.000
_cell.angle_alpha   90.00
_cell.angle_beta   90.00
_cell.angle_gamma   90.00
#
_symmetry.space_group_name_H-M   'P 1'
#
loop_
_entity.id
_entity.type
_entity.pdbx_description
1 polymer ?
#
loop_
_entity_poly.entity_id
_entity_poly.type
_entity_poly.pdbx_seq_one_letter_code
_entity_poly.pdbx_strand_id
1 'polypeptide(L)'
;MKKIYKGAVAALIVAGVAFAGVKFASMLGKHETGKKYSIVSTSFPGYDFARAVAGDNTEVSVKMLLKPGAESHSFEPTPQDILTIKNSNLFLYVGGDSDEWVKKVISEIDPKKTKVMKLVDLVKTKNEEVVEGMQEDEHDHKDDDDHDHDHDHDHDHDYKHDHDHKEEEPEVDEHVWTSLKNAKEITGKILKATIEFDKAEEKKLSENTKNYTDKIAAVDQKIGEMVKTAKRKEIIVGDRFPLRYFVDDYGIKYYAAFPGCSEQTEANVKTVSFLVKKIKEDKIPAVFKIELSNGLIAETLAKETGAKILEIQSAHNISEKDFEAGVTYVDLMERNLEALKEALNS
;
A
#
# COMPACT_ATOMS: atom_id res chain seq x y z
N MET A 1 21.78 -62.91 -14.30
CA MET A 1 20.79 -61.82 -14.60
C MET A 1 20.46 -60.88 -13.43
N LYS A 2 21.20 -60.87 -12.30
CA LYS A 2 20.90 -59.98 -11.13
C LYS A 2 21.85 -58.79 -10.93
N LYS A 3 22.85 -58.58 -11.77
CA LYS A 3 23.83 -57.48 -11.65
C LYS A 3 23.57 -56.29 -12.55
N ILE A 4 22.70 -56.36 -13.55
CA ILE A 4 22.43 -55.27 -14.50
C ILE A 4 21.38 -54.28 -13.96
N TYR A 5 20.48 -54.70 -13.04
CA TYR A 5 19.43 -53.81 -12.50
C TYR A 5 19.90 -52.84 -11.44
N LYS A 6 21.04 -53.10 -10.77
CA LYS A 6 21.56 -52.16 -9.73
C LYS A 6 22.22 -50.91 -10.34
N GLY A 7 22.76 -51.00 -11.55
CA GLY A 7 23.39 -49.85 -12.21
C GLY A 7 22.40 -48.86 -12.83
N ALA A 8 21.27 -49.38 -13.36
CA ALA A 8 20.26 -48.54 -14.00
C ALA A 8 19.45 -47.72 -12.99
N VAL A 9 19.18 -48.26 -11.78
CA VAL A 9 18.43 -47.55 -10.72
C VAL A 9 19.31 -46.43 -10.10
N ALA A 10 20.62 -46.66 -9.93
CA ALA A 10 21.52 -45.61 -9.41
C ALA A 10 21.69 -44.45 -10.41
N ALA A 11 21.75 -44.73 -11.72
CA ALA A 11 21.85 -43.69 -12.75
C ALA A 11 20.58 -42.82 -12.85
N LEU A 12 19.40 -43.42 -12.67
CA LEU A 12 18.12 -42.69 -12.66
C LEU A 12 17.94 -41.79 -11.43
N ILE A 13 18.42 -42.22 -10.25
CA ILE A 13 18.38 -41.41 -9.04
C ILE A 13 19.33 -40.20 -9.14
N VAL A 14 20.54 -40.38 -9.68
CA VAL A 14 21.49 -39.28 -9.86
C VAL A 14 20.99 -38.30 -10.92
N ALA A 15 20.37 -38.77 -12.00
CA ALA A 15 19.79 -37.90 -13.02
C ALA A 15 18.54 -37.16 -12.50
N GLY A 16 17.72 -37.81 -11.64
CA GLY A 16 16.56 -37.16 -11.01
C GLY A 16 16.94 -36.06 -10.00
N VAL A 17 17.98 -36.28 -9.20
CA VAL A 17 18.49 -35.28 -8.24
C VAL A 17 19.18 -34.12 -8.97
N ALA A 18 19.91 -34.39 -10.05
CA ALA A 18 20.52 -33.32 -10.86
C ALA A 18 19.45 -32.49 -11.59
N PHE A 19 18.37 -33.11 -12.08
CA PHE A 19 17.28 -32.39 -12.76
C PHE A 19 16.41 -31.60 -11.79
N ALA A 20 16.19 -32.11 -10.57
CA ALA A 20 15.51 -31.39 -9.49
C ALA A 20 16.39 -30.23 -8.97
N GLY A 21 17.69 -30.42 -8.83
CA GLY A 21 18.65 -29.37 -8.43
C GLY A 21 18.73 -28.25 -9.44
N VAL A 22 18.71 -28.54 -10.74
CA VAL A 22 18.72 -27.52 -11.80
C VAL A 22 17.39 -26.75 -11.87
N LYS A 23 16.23 -27.40 -11.63
CA LYS A 23 14.95 -26.70 -11.51
C LYS A 23 14.86 -25.88 -10.23
N PHE A 24 15.39 -26.38 -9.10
CA PHE A 24 15.40 -25.64 -7.84
C PHE A 24 16.35 -24.45 -7.88
N ALA A 25 17.51 -24.58 -8.52
CA ALA A 25 18.43 -23.45 -8.75
C ALA A 25 17.85 -22.41 -9.73
N SER A 26 16.96 -22.80 -10.65
CA SER A 26 16.25 -21.86 -11.53
C SER A 26 15.03 -21.19 -10.87
N MET A 27 14.55 -21.71 -9.72
CA MET A 27 13.54 -21.07 -8.87
C MET A 27 14.14 -20.15 -7.80
N LEU A 28 15.41 -20.35 -7.43
CA LEU A 28 16.16 -19.42 -6.59
C LEU A 28 16.66 -18.27 -7.44
N GLY A 29 15.78 -17.28 -7.63
CA GLY A 29 16.12 -15.93 -8.11
C GLY A 29 16.98 -15.93 -9.36
N LYS A 30 16.39 -15.83 -10.55
CA LYS A 30 17.08 -15.19 -11.66
C LYS A 30 17.52 -13.82 -11.15
N HIS A 31 18.76 -13.70 -10.65
CA HIS A 31 19.47 -12.46 -10.77
C HIS A 31 19.34 -12.11 -12.26
N GLU A 32 18.68 -11.02 -12.60
CA GLU A 32 18.73 -10.47 -13.94
C GLU A 32 20.15 -9.95 -14.17
N THR A 33 21.05 -10.90 -14.39
CA THR A 33 22.46 -10.62 -14.72
C THR A 33 22.46 -10.02 -16.11
N GLY A 34 22.63 -8.71 -16.19
CA GLY A 34 22.73 -7.99 -17.46
C GLY A 34 22.12 -6.60 -17.48
N LYS A 35 21.28 -6.24 -16.49
CA LYS A 35 20.74 -4.89 -16.40
C LYS A 35 21.75 -3.93 -15.78
N LYS A 36 21.92 -2.77 -16.42
CA LYS A 36 22.89 -1.76 -16.01
C LYS A 36 22.44 -0.96 -14.80
N TYR A 37 21.14 -0.73 -14.71
CA TYR A 37 20.52 0.09 -13.67
C TYR A 37 19.43 -0.69 -12.93
N SER A 38 19.20 -0.34 -11.67
CA SER A 38 18.23 -0.98 -10.82
C SER A 38 17.41 0.06 -10.04
N ILE A 39 16.08 -0.07 -10.09
CA ILE A 39 15.13 0.66 -9.27
C ILE A 39 14.46 -0.33 -8.32
N VAL A 40 14.40 -0.01 -7.04
CA VAL A 40 13.77 -0.84 -6.02
C VAL A 40 12.67 -0.03 -5.35
N SER A 41 11.48 -0.62 -5.19
CA SER A 41 10.37 -0.01 -4.45
C SER A 41 9.92 -0.90 -3.32
N THR A 42 9.52 -0.32 -2.17
CA THR A 42 8.89 -1.07 -1.08
C THR A 42 7.54 -1.63 -1.50
N SER A 43 6.70 -0.83 -2.15
CA SER A 43 5.28 -1.08 -2.42
C SER A 43 4.93 -0.99 -3.91
N PHE A 44 3.70 -1.40 -4.24
CA PHE A 44 3.23 -1.48 -5.61
C PHE A 44 3.18 -0.12 -6.35
N PRO A 45 2.69 1.00 -5.78
CA PRO A 45 2.62 2.25 -6.53
C PRO A 45 3.99 2.73 -7.01
N GLY A 46 5.00 2.74 -6.14
CA GLY A 46 6.36 3.11 -6.54
C GLY A 46 6.94 2.16 -7.60
N TYR A 47 6.67 0.86 -7.48
CA TYR A 47 7.06 -0.14 -8.47
C TYR A 47 6.39 0.10 -9.82
N ASP A 48 5.08 0.30 -9.86
CA ASP A 48 4.35 0.45 -11.12
C ASP A 48 4.69 1.76 -11.82
N PHE A 49 4.86 2.86 -11.08
CA PHE A 49 5.30 4.14 -11.64
C PHE A 49 6.74 4.05 -12.21
N ALA A 50 7.65 3.38 -11.50
CA ALA A 50 9.00 3.16 -12.01
C ALA A 50 9.02 2.25 -13.25
N ARG A 51 8.19 1.18 -13.26
CA ARG A 51 7.99 0.31 -14.42
C ARG A 51 7.44 1.08 -15.61
N ALA A 52 6.50 1.98 -15.38
CA ALA A 52 5.94 2.82 -16.43
C ALA A 52 6.97 3.81 -17.01
N VAL A 53 7.84 4.38 -16.17
CA VAL A 53 8.95 5.23 -16.62
C VAL A 53 9.95 4.42 -17.44
N ALA A 54 10.38 3.27 -16.94
CA ALA A 54 11.36 2.42 -17.64
C ALA A 54 10.80 1.88 -18.97
N GLY A 55 9.51 1.49 -18.99
CA GLY A 55 8.86 0.90 -20.17
C GLY A 55 9.58 -0.39 -20.62
N ASP A 56 9.92 -0.47 -21.88
CA ASP A 56 10.66 -1.58 -22.49
C ASP A 56 12.19 -1.38 -22.46
N ASN A 57 12.70 -0.47 -21.64
CA ASN A 57 14.15 -0.25 -21.48
C ASN A 57 14.80 -1.51 -20.86
N THR A 58 15.61 -2.19 -21.68
CA THR A 58 16.27 -3.44 -21.28
C THR A 58 17.41 -3.22 -20.30
N GLU A 59 17.92 -2.00 -20.16
CA GLU A 59 19.03 -1.65 -19.26
C GLU A 59 18.55 -1.38 -17.82
N VAL A 60 17.25 -1.15 -17.58
CA VAL A 60 16.70 -0.87 -16.27
C VAL A 60 15.92 -2.08 -15.74
N SER A 61 16.24 -2.52 -14.53
CA SER A 61 15.41 -3.46 -13.76
C SER A 61 14.59 -2.69 -12.73
N VAL A 62 13.33 -3.11 -12.54
CA VAL A 62 12.46 -2.57 -11.49
C VAL A 62 12.00 -3.72 -10.60
N LYS A 63 12.24 -3.62 -9.29
CA LYS A 63 11.87 -4.66 -8.32
C LYS A 63 10.96 -4.10 -7.24
N MET A 64 9.91 -4.83 -6.90
CA MET A 64 9.10 -4.61 -5.72
C MET A 64 9.58 -5.53 -4.59
N LEU A 65 9.70 -5.01 -3.36
CA LEU A 65 10.11 -5.78 -2.18
C LEU A 65 8.91 -6.48 -1.54
N LEU A 66 7.81 -5.74 -1.36
CA LEU A 66 6.57 -6.31 -0.85
C LEU A 66 6.06 -7.36 -1.83
N LYS A 67 5.86 -8.59 -1.35
CA LYS A 67 5.32 -9.66 -2.19
C LYS A 67 3.87 -9.36 -2.57
N PRO A 68 3.46 -9.62 -3.82
CA PRO A 68 2.06 -9.52 -4.20
C PRO A 68 1.17 -10.33 -3.26
N GLY A 69 0.05 -9.76 -2.83
CA GLY A 69 -0.87 -10.37 -1.89
C GLY A 69 -0.48 -10.31 -0.41
N ALA A 70 0.73 -9.83 -0.07
CA ALA A 70 1.16 -9.69 1.31
C ALA A 70 0.61 -8.40 1.94
N GLU A 71 0.44 -8.41 3.27
CA GLU A 71 0.09 -7.22 4.05
C GLU A 71 1.27 -6.24 4.10
N SER A 72 1.01 -4.96 3.87
CA SER A 72 2.04 -3.93 3.79
C SER A 72 2.54 -3.46 5.16
N HIS A 73 1.64 -3.32 6.12
CA HIS A 73 1.97 -2.76 7.45
C HIS A 73 2.81 -3.72 8.32
N SER A 74 2.82 -5.01 8.00
CA SER A 74 3.63 -6.02 8.69
C SER A 74 4.89 -6.43 7.92
N PHE A 75 5.28 -5.67 6.89
CA PHE A 75 6.44 -6.01 6.06
C PHE A 75 7.76 -5.77 6.79
N GLU A 76 8.58 -6.81 6.90
CA GLU A 76 9.97 -6.72 7.36
C GLU A 76 10.94 -7.15 6.25
N PRO A 77 11.97 -6.35 5.95
CA PRO A 77 12.93 -6.69 4.91
C PRO A 77 13.85 -7.82 5.34
N THR A 78 14.12 -8.74 4.42
CA THR A 78 15.16 -9.74 4.60
C THR A 78 16.56 -9.11 4.43
N PRO A 79 17.65 -9.75 4.92
CA PRO A 79 19.01 -9.30 4.63
C PRO A 79 19.30 -9.18 3.13
N GLN A 80 18.66 -10.02 2.29
CA GLN A 80 18.79 -9.95 0.83
C GLN A 80 18.10 -8.73 0.25
N ASP A 81 16.98 -8.30 0.82
CA ASP A 81 16.29 -7.07 0.41
C ASP A 81 17.12 -5.84 0.73
N ILE A 82 17.75 -5.80 1.92
CA ILE A 82 18.68 -4.73 2.30
C ILE A 82 19.86 -4.64 1.32
N LEU A 83 20.45 -5.78 0.96
CA LEU A 83 21.51 -5.81 -0.06
C LEU A 83 21.02 -5.33 -1.43
N THR A 84 19.79 -5.68 -1.80
CA THR A 84 19.16 -5.24 -3.06
C THR A 84 18.98 -3.73 -3.08
N ILE A 85 18.48 -3.14 -1.98
CA ILE A 85 18.35 -1.69 -1.81
C ILE A 85 19.71 -1.00 -1.94
N LYS A 86 20.72 -1.42 -1.17
CA LYS A 86 22.07 -0.83 -1.18
C LYS A 86 22.78 -0.92 -2.53
N ASN A 87 22.37 -1.83 -3.39
CA ASN A 87 22.92 -2.02 -4.72
C ASN A 87 22.08 -1.40 -5.85
N SER A 88 20.96 -0.75 -5.53
CA SER A 88 20.12 -0.06 -6.52
C SER A 88 20.69 1.33 -6.90
N ASN A 89 20.21 1.88 -8.01
CA ASN A 89 20.44 3.27 -8.40
C ASN A 89 19.38 4.20 -7.81
N LEU A 90 18.16 3.67 -7.65
CA LEU A 90 17.03 4.40 -7.07
C LEU A 90 16.28 3.49 -6.11
N PHE A 91 16.04 3.96 -4.90
CA PHE A 91 15.21 3.32 -3.91
C PHE A 91 13.98 4.20 -3.62
N LEU A 92 12.79 3.63 -3.81
CA LEU A 92 11.48 4.25 -3.59
C LEU A 92 10.83 3.62 -2.38
N TYR A 93 10.38 4.42 -1.41
CA TYR A 93 9.60 3.95 -0.28
C TYR A 93 8.49 4.95 0.05
N VAL A 94 7.45 4.49 0.72
CA VAL A 94 6.27 5.31 1.02
C VAL A 94 6.61 6.39 2.05
N GLY A 95 7.05 5.97 3.22
CA GLY A 95 7.52 6.86 4.27
C GLY A 95 6.52 7.18 5.36
N GLY A 96 5.53 6.31 5.58
CA GLY A 96 4.67 6.27 6.77
C GLY A 96 5.19 5.25 7.79
N ASP A 97 4.31 4.83 8.69
CA ASP A 97 4.63 3.88 9.77
C ASP A 97 5.03 2.51 9.23
N SER A 98 4.40 2.06 8.14
CA SER A 98 4.75 0.83 7.44
C SER A 98 6.21 0.76 6.95
N ASP A 99 6.89 1.90 6.84
CA ASP A 99 8.26 2.01 6.36
C ASP A 99 9.27 2.47 7.47
N GLU A 100 8.93 2.39 8.76
CA GLU A 100 9.84 2.79 9.86
C GLU A 100 11.20 2.07 9.83
N TRP A 101 11.22 0.81 9.43
CA TRP A 101 12.42 0.01 9.26
C TRP A 101 13.43 0.64 8.26
N VAL A 102 12.94 1.43 7.31
CA VAL A 102 13.74 2.10 6.27
C VAL A 102 14.74 3.08 6.89
N LYS A 103 14.41 3.72 8.02
CA LYS A 103 15.30 4.67 8.73
C LYS A 103 16.67 4.05 9.02
N LYS A 104 16.70 2.76 9.42
CA LYS A 104 17.94 2.03 9.70
C LYS A 104 18.72 1.75 8.42
N VAL A 105 18.04 1.36 7.35
CA VAL A 105 18.66 1.01 6.08
C VAL A 105 19.28 2.24 5.41
N ILE A 106 18.56 3.39 5.42
CA ILE A 106 19.05 4.65 4.80
C ILE A 106 20.37 5.10 5.41
N SER A 107 20.57 4.92 6.73
CA SER A 107 21.83 5.30 7.39
C SER A 107 23.05 4.56 6.86
N GLU A 108 22.85 3.43 6.18
CA GLU A 108 23.89 2.57 5.62
C GLU A 108 24.00 2.66 4.08
N ILE A 109 23.18 3.48 3.43
CA ILE A 109 23.20 3.70 1.97
C ILE A 109 24.28 4.72 1.61
N ASP A 110 25.08 4.41 0.58
CA ASP A 110 25.95 5.40 -0.04
C ASP A 110 25.11 6.31 -0.96
N PRO A 111 24.92 7.61 -0.61
CA PRO A 111 24.08 8.53 -1.39
C PRO A 111 24.66 8.86 -2.77
N LYS A 112 25.94 8.51 -3.04
CA LYS A 112 26.55 8.64 -4.36
C LYS A 112 26.16 7.49 -5.30
N LYS A 113 25.75 6.35 -4.72
CA LYS A 113 25.39 5.15 -5.47
C LYS A 113 23.88 5.00 -5.61
N THR A 114 23.14 5.18 -4.52
CA THR A 114 21.71 4.97 -4.46
C THR A 114 20.99 6.26 -4.08
N LYS A 115 20.19 6.78 -5.00
CA LYS A 115 19.27 7.87 -4.71
C LYS A 115 18.07 7.30 -3.96
N VAL A 116 17.68 7.95 -2.86
CA VAL A 116 16.53 7.55 -2.04
C VAL A 116 15.41 8.57 -2.24
N MET A 117 14.20 8.11 -2.48
CA MET A 117 13.02 8.95 -2.63
C MET A 117 11.90 8.44 -1.74
N LYS A 118 11.42 9.29 -0.84
CA LYS A 118 10.28 9.07 0.04
C LYS A 118 9.04 9.64 -0.65
N LEU A 119 8.02 8.80 -0.95
CA LEU A 119 6.88 9.21 -1.78
C LEU A 119 6.06 10.33 -1.15
N VAL A 120 5.85 10.30 0.17
CA VAL A 120 5.11 11.36 0.87
C VAL A 120 5.79 12.72 0.78
N ASP A 121 7.13 12.79 0.66
CA ASP A 121 7.87 14.04 0.52
C ASP A 121 7.80 14.61 -0.92
N LEU A 122 7.25 13.84 -1.85
CA LEU A 122 7.18 14.26 -3.26
C LEU A 122 5.94 15.10 -3.58
N VAL A 123 4.95 15.14 -2.71
CA VAL A 123 3.66 15.80 -2.94
C VAL A 123 3.20 16.53 -1.68
N LYS A 124 2.13 17.32 -1.81
CA LYS A 124 1.52 17.93 -0.63
C LYS A 124 0.75 16.87 0.17
N THR A 125 1.14 16.69 1.42
CA THR A 125 0.52 15.73 2.34
C THR A 125 -0.74 16.28 3.01
N LYS A 126 -1.55 15.37 3.55
CA LYS A 126 -2.69 15.59 4.42
C LYS A 126 -2.50 14.73 5.66
N ASN A 127 -3.08 15.17 6.76
CA ASN A 127 -3.11 14.37 7.97
C ASN A 127 -4.18 13.29 7.87
N GLU A 128 -3.99 12.20 8.58
CA GLU A 128 -5.01 11.19 8.78
C GLU A 128 -6.26 11.83 9.39
N GLU A 129 -7.43 11.27 9.11
CA GLU A 129 -8.69 11.79 9.60
C GLU A 129 -9.51 10.68 10.21
N VAL A 130 -9.94 10.89 11.45
CA VAL A 130 -10.94 10.08 12.10
C VAL A 130 -12.31 10.70 11.87
N VAL A 131 -13.17 10.02 11.10
CA VAL A 131 -14.53 10.49 10.85
C VAL A 131 -15.53 9.88 11.85
N GLU A 132 -16.72 10.48 11.93
CA GLU A 132 -17.78 10.03 12.85
C GLU A 132 -18.05 8.52 12.72
N GLY A 133 -17.99 7.81 13.84
CA GLY A 133 -18.27 6.38 13.95
C GLY A 133 -17.08 5.46 13.67
N MET A 134 -15.93 5.98 13.26
CA MET A 134 -14.71 5.19 13.20
C MET A 134 -14.27 4.71 14.59
N GLN A 135 -13.63 3.57 14.61
CA GLN A 135 -12.90 3.09 15.78
C GLN A 135 -11.47 3.64 15.67
N GLU A 136 -11.06 4.37 16.70
CA GLU A 136 -9.68 4.82 16.85
C GLU A 136 -8.80 3.68 17.32
N ASP A 137 -7.52 3.70 16.96
CA ASP A 137 -6.55 2.77 17.52
C ASP A 137 -6.34 3.15 18.99
N GLU A 138 -6.58 2.18 19.89
CA GLU A 138 -6.25 2.35 21.31
C GLU A 138 -4.73 2.32 21.43
N HIS A 139 -4.08 3.49 21.51
CA HIS A 139 -2.72 3.57 22.00
C HIS A 139 -2.74 3.12 23.47
N ASP A 140 -2.18 1.95 23.71
CA ASP A 140 -2.10 1.29 25.03
C ASP A 140 -1.24 2.18 25.97
N HIS A 141 -1.85 3.18 26.58
CA HIS A 141 -1.31 3.79 27.80
C HIS A 141 -1.44 2.73 28.88
N LYS A 142 -0.41 1.89 29.01
CA LYS A 142 -0.23 1.06 30.20
C LYS A 142 -0.01 2.01 31.38
N ASP A 143 -1.11 2.44 31.97
CA ASP A 143 -1.11 2.84 33.37
C ASP A 143 -0.86 1.58 34.20
N ASP A 144 0.41 1.28 34.42
CA ASP A 144 0.85 0.32 35.42
C ASP A 144 0.59 0.94 36.82
N ASP A 145 -0.65 1.04 37.22
CA ASP A 145 -1.09 1.35 38.56
C ASP A 145 -1.48 0.06 39.30
N ASP A 146 -0.50 -0.80 39.57
CA ASP A 146 -0.54 -1.80 40.65
C ASP A 146 0.43 -1.37 41.77
N HIS A 147 -0.02 -0.47 42.62
CA HIS A 147 0.59 -0.25 43.93
C HIS A 147 -0.44 -0.28 45.02
N ASP A 148 -0.73 -1.52 45.50
CA ASP A 148 -1.16 -1.76 46.85
C ASP A 148 -0.01 -1.41 47.82
N HIS A 149 -0.10 -0.27 48.45
CA HIS A 149 0.61 0.01 49.70
C HIS A 149 -0.27 0.83 50.66
N ASP A 150 -0.86 0.13 51.60
CA ASP A 150 -1.28 0.69 52.90
C ASP A 150 -0.07 1.34 53.58
N HIS A 151 -0.05 2.64 53.72
CA HIS A 151 0.63 3.37 54.79
C HIS A 151 -0.01 4.73 55.01
N ASP A 152 -0.67 4.87 56.18
CA ASP A 152 -1.01 6.13 56.83
C ASP A 152 0.23 6.99 57.04
N HIS A 153 0.28 8.17 56.46
CA HIS A 153 1.01 9.34 57.00
C HIS A 153 0.46 10.62 56.40
N ASP A 154 -0.11 11.47 57.26
CA ASP A 154 -0.41 12.87 57.04
C ASP A 154 0.83 13.65 56.62
N HIS A 155 0.84 14.22 55.43
CA HIS A 155 1.62 15.43 55.10
C HIS A 155 0.99 16.18 53.93
N ASP A 156 0.50 17.42 54.25
CA ASP A 156 0.15 18.44 53.29
C ASP A 156 1.36 18.80 52.39
N HIS A 157 1.28 18.47 51.13
CA HIS A 157 2.09 19.08 50.08
C HIS A 157 1.24 19.29 48.83
N ASP A 158 0.96 20.55 48.55
CA ASP A 158 0.32 21.09 47.37
C ASP A 158 1.27 20.94 46.18
N TYR A 159 1.23 19.83 45.42
CA TYR A 159 1.91 19.66 44.17
C TYR A 159 0.89 19.77 43.04
N LYS A 160 0.88 20.93 42.39
CA LYS A 160 0.27 21.08 41.05
C LYS A 160 1.03 20.17 40.09
N HIS A 161 0.44 19.06 39.72
CA HIS A 161 0.83 18.33 38.53
C HIS A 161 0.32 19.09 37.31
N ASP A 162 1.20 19.89 36.70
CA ASP A 162 1.02 20.32 35.32
C ASP A 162 1.22 19.07 34.46
N HIS A 163 0.11 18.43 34.05
CA HIS A 163 0.13 17.46 32.97
C HIS A 163 0.32 18.26 31.68
N ASP A 164 1.56 18.41 31.23
CA ASP A 164 1.90 18.80 29.88
C ASP A 164 1.36 17.69 28.95
N HIS A 165 0.08 17.80 28.56
CA HIS A 165 -0.42 17.07 27.43
C HIS A 165 0.33 17.63 26.20
N LYS A 166 1.41 16.99 25.80
CA LYS A 166 1.93 17.15 24.45
C LYS A 166 0.81 16.76 23.52
N GLU A 167 0.17 17.73 22.88
CA GLU A 167 -0.68 17.47 21.73
C GLU A 167 0.20 16.71 20.73
N GLU A 168 -0.07 15.45 20.53
CA GLU A 168 0.60 14.65 19.50
C GLU A 168 0.29 15.30 18.16
N GLU A 169 1.32 15.62 17.39
CA GLU A 169 1.12 16.18 16.05
C GLU A 169 0.36 15.13 15.21
N PRO A 170 -0.74 15.52 14.54
CA PRO A 170 -1.55 14.59 13.79
C PRO A 170 -0.71 13.89 12.72
N GLU A 171 -0.79 12.58 12.67
CA GLU A 171 -0.04 11.73 11.73
C GLU A 171 -0.39 12.06 10.27
N VAL A 172 0.61 11.97 9.41
CA VAL A 172 0.44 12.18 7.98
C VAL A 172 -0.10 10.91 7.34
N ASP A 173 -1.23 11.00 6.64
CA ASP A 173 -1.72 9.88 5.81
C ASP A 173 -0.71 9.57 4.71
N GLU A 174 -0.19 8.35 4.72
CA GLU A 174 0.86 7.89 3.83
C GLU A 174 0.39 7.55 2.41
N HIS A 175 -0.92 7.41 2.19
CA HIS A 175 -1.52 6.89 0.95
C HIS A 175 -1.61 7.94 -0.17
N VAL A 176 -0.54 8.73 -0.33
CA VAL A 176 -0.49 9.89 -1.24
C VAL A 176 -0.79 9.58 -2.70
N TRP A 177 -0.47 8.36 -3.15
CA TRP A 177 -0.69 7.91 -4.54
C TRP A 177 -2.16 7.67 -4.87
N THR A 178 -3.05 7.58 -3.88
CA THR A 178 -4.48 7.41 -4.13
C THR A 178 -5.10 8.63 -4.81
N SER A 179 -4.50 9.82 -4.67
CA SER A 179 -4.76 10.94 -5.57
C SER A 179 -4.13 10.69 -6.95
N LEU A 180 -4.94 10.67 -8.00
CA LEU A 180 -4.44 10.53 -9.37
C LEU A 180 -3.56 11.73 -9.79
N LYS A 181 -3.77 12.90 -9.22
CA LYS A 181 -2.91 14.09 -9.43
C LYS A 181 -1.54 13.87 -8.82
N ASN A 182 -1.49 13.38 -7.59
CA ASN A 182 -0.24 13.04 -6.91
C ASN A 182 0.49 11.91 -7.65
N ALA A 183 -0.21 10.87 -8.10
CA ALA A 183 0.37 9.76 -8.86
C ALA A 183 1.10 10.25 -10.12
N LYS A 184 0.51 11.21 -10.86
CA LYS A 184 1.17 11.86 -11.99
C LYS A 184 2.41 12.64 -11.58
N GLU A 185 2.34 13.40 -10.50
CA GLU A 185 3.48 14.20 -9.99
C GLU A 185 4.62 13.28 -9.54
N ILE A 186 4.31 12.24 -8.77
CA ILE A 186 5.28 11.24 -8.30
C ILE A 186 5.97 10.57 -9.51
N THR A 187 5.18 10.11 -10.50
CA THR A 187 5.73 9.50 -11.73
C THR A 187 6.69 10.44 -12.46
N GLY A 188 6.36 11.73 -12.56
CA GLY A 188 7.24 12.76 -13.14
C GLY A 188 8.52 12.98 -12.34
N LYS A 189 8.49 12.85 -11.01
CA LYS A 189 9.68 12.95 -10.16
C LYS A 189 10.56 11.71 -10.26
N ILE A 190 9.97 10.52 -10.40
CA ILE A 190 10.69 9.26 -10.68
C ILE A 190 11.41 9.35 -12.04
N LEU A 191 10.75 9.89 -13.08
CA LEU A 191 11.40 10.15 -14.36
C LEU A 191 12.68 10.98 -14.20
N LYS A 192 12.58 12.11 -13.50
CA LYS A 192 13.74 12.98 -13.28
C LYS A 192 14.91 12.26 -12.59
N ALA A 193 14.59 11.46 -11.57
CA ALA A 193 15.58 10.67 -10.87
C ALA A 193 16.19 9.57 -11.77
N THR A 194 15.40 8.96 -12.65
CA THR A 194 15.87 7.93 -13.58
C THR A 194 16.79 8.51 -14.63
N ILE A 195 16.50 9.70 -15.17
CA ILE A 195 17.35 10.40 -16.14
C ILE A 195 18.75 10.72 -15.57
N GLU A 196 18.87 10.95 -14.26
CA GLU A 196 20.16 11.25 -13.63
C GLU A 196 21.20 10.14 -13.85
N PHE A 197 20.78 8.87 -13.87
CA PHE A 197 21.66 7.73 -14.08
C PHE A 197 21.52 7.11 -15.48
N ASP A 198 20.43 7.34 -16.21
CA ASP A 198 20.20 6.82 -17.57
C ASP A 198 19.85 7.94 -18.57
N LYS A 199 20.74 8.91 -18.64
CA LYS A 199 20.56 10.08 -19.51
C LYS A 199 20.53 9.74 -21.01
N ALA A 200 21.14 8.63 -21.40
CA ALA A 200 21.15 8.20 -22.81
C ALA A 200 19.73 7.91 -23.34
N GLU A 201 18.84 7.46 -22.47
CA GLU A 201 17.46 7.08 -22.79
C GLU A 201 16.43 8.17 -22.43
N GLU A 202 16.84 9.40 -22.08
CA GLU A 202 15.99 10.49 -21.61
C GLU A 202 14.73 10.69 -22.48
N LYS A 203 14.88 10.66 -23.80
CA LYS A 203 13.76 10.83 -24.72
C LYS A 203 12.72 9.72 -24.55
N LYS A 204 13.17 8.47 -24.53
CA LYS A 204 12.30 7.30 -24.41
C LYS A 204 11.63 7.25 -23.06
N LEU A 205 12.37 7.48 -21.98
CA LEU A 205 11.86 7.57 -20.62
C LEU A 205 10.77 8.65 -20.49
N SER A 206 10.99 9.81 -21.14
CA SER A 206 10.02 10.91 -21.16
C SER A 206 8.75 10.56 -21.97
N GLU A 207 8.88 9.89 -23.11
CA GLU A 207 7.75 9.41 -23.89
C GLU A 207 6.92 8.37 -23.14
N ASN A 208 7.58 7.40 -22.51
CA ASN A 208 6.92 6.39 -21.67
C ASN A 208 6.13 7.04 -20.54
N THR A 209 6.79 7.94 -19.80
CA THR A 209 6.17 8.68 -18.70
C THR A 209 4.97 9.49 -19.15
N LYS A 210 5.10 10.21 -20.26
CA LYS A 210 3.99 10.99 -20.81
C LYS A 210 2.81 10.09 -21.16
N ASN A 211 3.04 8.99 -21.87
CA ASN A 211 2.00 8.04 -22.23
C ASN A 211 1.28 7.47 -21.01
N TYR A 212 2.00 7.20 -19.93
CA TYR A 212 1.42 6.68 -18.70
C TYR A 212 0.63 7.75 -17.94
N THR A 213 1.20 8.93 -17.76
CA THR A 213 0.54 10.04 -17.06
C THR A 213 -0.69 10.57 -17.82
N ASP A 214 -0.71 10.48 -19.16
CA ASP A 214 -1.89 10.77 -19.96
C ASP A 214 -3.03 9.77 -19.69
N LYS A 215 -2.72 8.48 -19.48
CA LYS A 215 -3.73 7.49 -19.08
C LYS A 215 -4.27 7.78 -17.67
N ILE A 216 -3.41 8.10 -16.70
CA ILE A 216 -3.85 8.51 -15.36
C ILE A 216 -4.79 9.73 -15.48
N ALA A 217 -4.41 10.74 -16.27
CA ALA A 217 -5.24 11.94 -16.47
C ALA A 217 -6.60 11.64 -17.09
N ALA A 218 -6.67 10.67 -18.01
CA ALA A 218 -7.93 10.26 -18.62
C ALA A 218 -8.87 9.60 -17.60
N VAL A 219 -8.33 8.76 -16.70
CA VAL A 219 -9.13 8.15 -15.62
C VAL A 219 -9.55 9.19 -14.59
N ASP A 220 -8.66 10.09 -14.19
CA ASP A 220 -8.96 11.23 -13.28
C ASP A 220 -10.14 12.06 -13.82
N GLN A 221 -10.11 12.41 -15.12
CA GLN A 221 -11.20 13.12 -15.76
C GLN A 221 -12.51 12.34 -15.71
N LYS A 222 -12.49 11.04 -16.08
CA LYS A 222 -13.70 10.18 -16.06
C LYS A 222 -14.32 10.09 -14.68
N ILE A 223 -13.50 9.92 -13.62
CA ILE A 223 -13.97 9.87 -12.23
C ILE A 223 -14.61 11.22 -11.86
N GLY A 224 -13.93 12.34 -12.15
CA GLY A 224 -14.44 13.67 -11.87
C GLY A 224 -15.77 13.98 -12.57
N GLU A 225 -15.93 13.57 -13.83
CA GLU A 225 -17.18 13.72 -14.58
C GLU A 225 -18.30 12.84 -14.01
N MET A 226 -18.00 11.59 -13.67
CA MET A 226 -18.94 10.66 -13.06
C MET A 226 -19.44 11.19 -11.72
N VAL A 227 -18.54 11.64 -10.82
CA VAL A 227 -18.93 12.15 -9.49
C VAL A 227 -19.75 13.45 -9.58
N LYS A 228 -19.47 14.33 -10.56
CA LYS A 228 -20.27 15.55 -10.77
C LYS A 228 -21.74 15.25 -11.03
N THR A 229 -22.02 14.17 -11.75
CA THR A 229 -23.38 13.77 -12.18
C THR A 229 -23.99 12.67 -11.30
N ALA A 230 -23.26 12.18 -10.33
CA ALA A 230 -23.69 11.09 -9.46
C ALA A 230 -24.92 11.50 -8.60
N LYS A 231 -25.83 10.55 -8.37
CA LYS A 231 -27.02 10.73 -7.54
C LYS A 231 -26.69 10.97 -6.06
N ARG A 232 -25.56 10.42 -5.60
CA ARG A 232 -25.04 10.59 -4.24
C ARG A 232 -23.53 10.85 -4.29
N LYS A 233 -22.99 11.40 -3.20
CA LYS A 233 -21.56 11.67 -3.05
C LYS A 233 -21.06 11.17 -1.71
N GLU A 234 -21.52 10.00 -1.33
CA GLU A 234 -21.19 9.38 -0.04
C GLU A 234 -20.98 7.88 -0.24
N ILE A 235 -19.95 7.35 0.41
CA ILE A 235 -19.61 5.92 0.41
C ILE A 235 -19.43 5.42 1.84
N ILE A 236 -19.65 4.12 2.03
CA ILE A 236 -19.37 3.42 3.29
C ILE A 236 -18.40 2.29 3.03
N VAL A 237 -17.36 2.23 3.85
CA VAL A 237 -16.28 1.23 3.76
C VAL A 237 -16.29 0.39 5.04
N GLY A 238 -16.59 -0.88 4.89
CA GLY A 238 -16.53 -1.85 5.99
C GLY A 238 -15.11 -2.38 6.17
N ASP A 239 -14.15 -1.47 6.32
CA ASP A 239 -12.73 -1.74 6.39
C ASP A 239 -11.96 -0.50 6.89
N ARG A 240 -10.60 -0.53 6.91
CA ARG A 240 -9.77 0.65 6.99
C ARG A 240 -9.91 1.52 5.74
N PHE A 241 -9.58 2.81 5.84
CA PHE A 241 -9.82 3.77 4.76
C PHE A 241 -8.55 4.44 4.23
N PRO A 242 -7.76 3.79 3.37
CA PRO A 242 -6.53 4.34 2.81
C PRO A 242 -6.75 5.25 1.59
N LEU A 243 -7.95 5.84 1.43
CA LEU A 243 -8.33 6.58 0.21
C LEU A 243 -8.61 8.07 0.48
N ARG A 244 -7.99 8.63 1.54
CA ARG A 244 -8.19 10.02 1.97
C ARG A 244 -7.97 11.03 0.85
N TYR A 245 -6.84 10.93 0.14
CA TYR A 245 -6.53 11.85 -0.96
C TYR A 245 -7.47 11.70 -2.15
N PHE A 246 -7.89 10.45 -2.44
CA PHE A 246 -8.84 10.16 -3.51
C PHE A 246 -10.18 10.83 -3.28
N VAL A 247 -10.80 10.62 -2.12
CA VAL A 247 -12.14 11.17 -1.85
C VAL A 247 -12.12 12.70 -1.77
N ASP A 248 -11.05 13.29 -1.27
CA ASP A 248 -10.89 14.75 -1.23
C ASP A 248 -10.78 15.37 -2.62
N ASP A 249 -10.07 14.69 -3.55
CA ASP A 249 -9.94 15.19 -4.92
C ASP A 249 -11.27 15.32 -5.65
N TYR A 250 -12.25 14.47 -5.29
CA TYR A 250 -13.56 14.45 -5.94
C TYR A 250 -14.71 14.96 -5.07
N GLY A 251 -14.46 15.31 -3.81
CA GLY A 251 -15.48 15.76 -2.88
C GLY A 251 -16.48 14.66 -2.52
N ILE A 252 -16.01 13.43 -2.35
CA ILE A 252 -16.80 12.28 -1.90
C ILE A 252 -16.72 12.22 -0.38
N LYS A 253 -17.90 12.21 0.29
CA LYS A 253 -17.99 11.96 1.72
C LYS A 253 -17.87 10.47 1.99
N TYR A 254 -17.29 10.10 3.13
CA TYR A 254 -17.13 8.71 3.48
C TYR A 254 -17.37 8.44 4.96
N TYR A 255 -17.67 7.18 5.27
CA TYR A 255 -17.61 6.59 6.60
C TYR A 255 -16.91 5.25 6.50
N ALA A 256 -16.11 4.90 7.48
CA ALA A 256 -15.35 3.67 7.47
C ALA A 256 -15.23 3.06 8.88
N ALA A 257 -14.79 1.81 8.96
CA ALA A 257 -14.61 1.16 10.24
C ALA A 257 -13.40 1.67 10.99
N PHE A 258 -12.29 1.93 10.26
CA PHE A 258 -11.00 2.34 10.82
C PHE A 258 -10.31 3.42 9.98
N PRO A 259 -9.36 4.18 10.56
CA PRO A 259 -8.41 5.01 9.82
C PRO A 259 -7.60 4.22 8.78
N GLY A 260 -6.89 4.92 7.89
CA GLY A 260 -6.18 4.32 6.75
C GLY A 260 -5.00 3.44 7.14
N CYS A 261 -4.24 3.85 8.15
CA CYS A 261 -3.04 3.16 8.64
C CYS A 261 -3.34 2.12 9.74
N SER A 262 -4.60 1.97 10.16
CA SER A 262 -4.97 1.02 11.22
C SER A 262 -4.63 -0.42 10.85
N GLU A 263 -4.06 -1.16 11.79
CA GLU A 263 -3.82 -2.61 11.70
C GLU A 263 -5.02 -3.44 12.16
N GLN A 264 -6.10 -2.79 12.65
CA GLN A 264 -7.28 -3.47 13.16
C GLN A 264 -8.06 -4.15 12.05
N THR A 265 -8.57 -5.34 12.35
CA THR A 265 -9.38 -6.17 11.42
C THR A 265 -10.77 -6.48 11.95
N GLU A 266 -11.04 -6.19 13.23
CA GLU A 266 -12.30 -6.44 13.92
C GLU A 266 -12.85 -5.15 14.52
N ALA A 267 -13.98 -4.68 14.01
CA ALA A 267 -14.65 -3.50 14.52
C ALA A 267 -15.51 -3.81 15.75
N ASN A 268 -15.50 -2.91 16.71
CA ASN A 268 -16.36 -3.02 17.88
C ASN A 268 -17.85 -2.84 17.52
N VAL A 269 -18.74 -3.27 18.43
CA VAL A 269 -20.20 -3.22 18.22
C VAL A 269 -20.72 -1.81 17.97
N LYS A 270 -20.10 -0.79 18.57
CA LYS A 270 -20.51 0.62 18.40
C LYS A 270 -20.29 1.09 16.98
N THR A 271 -19.10 0.84 16.42
CA THR A 271 -18.75 1.18 15.03
C THR A 271 -19.64 0.45 14.03
N VAL A 272 -19.82 -0.87 14.18
CA VAL A 272 -20.70 -1.65 13.30
C VAL A 272 -22.14 -1.13 13.36
N SER A 273 -22.67 -0.87 14.57
CA SER A 273 -24.03 -0.35 14.74
C SER A 273 -24.21 1.03 14.12
N PHE A 274 -23.21 1.91 14.23
CA PHE A 274 -23.22 3.22 13.58
C PHE A 274 -23.29 3.08 12.06
N LEU A 275 -22.43 2.26 11.46
CA LEU A 275 -22.40 2.06 10.01
C LEU A 275 -23.70 1.44 9.49
N VAL A 276 -24.25 0.43 10.18
CA VAL A 276 -25.57 -0.17 9.85
C VAL A 276 -26.66 0.88 9.87
N LYS A 277 -26.72 1.73 10.92
CA LYS A 277 -27.67 2.81 11.03
C LYS A 277 -27.54 3.79 9.87
N LYS A 278 -26.30 4.20 9.55
CA LYS A 278 -25.99 5.14 8.47
C LYS A 278 -26.42 4.61 7.10
N ILE A 279 -26.13 3.33 6.81
CA ILE A 279 -26.56 2.67 5.56
C ILE A 279 -28.08 2.72 5.41
N LYS A 280 -28.83 2.43 6.49
CA LYS A 280 -30.31 2.39 6.48
C LYS A 280 -30.90 3.79 6.32
N GLU A 281 -30.39 4.79 7.07
CA GLU A 281 -30.90 6.17 7.06
C GLU A 281 -30.68 6.83 5.69
N ASP A 282 -29.47 6.72 5.12
CA ASP A 282 -29.10 7.37 3.86
C ASP A 282 -29.40 6.48 2.64
N LYS A 283 -29.96 5.28 2.88
CA LYS A 283 -30.30 4.31 1.82
C LYS A 283 -29.12 4.01 0.91
N ILE A 284 -27.97 3.76 1.52
CA ILE A 284 -26.73 3.46 0.80
C ILE A 284 -26.85 2.07 0.15
N PRO A 285 -26.75 1.94 -1.18
CA PRO A 285 -27.02 0.68 -1.87
C PRO A 285 -25.84 -0.30 -1.82
N ALA A 286 -24.63 0.18 -1.53
CA ALA A 286 -23.43 -0.63 -1.52
C ALA A 286 -22.47 -0.23 -0.39
N VAL A 287 -21.75 -1.21 0.15
CA VAL A 287 -20.66 -1.05 1.09
C VAL A 287 -19.38 -1.53 0.41
N PHE A 288 -18.28 -0.87 0.68
CA PHE A 288 -17.00 -1.22 0.12
C PHE A 288 -16.15 -2.04 1.11
N LYS A 289 -15.35 -2.94 0.58
CA LYS A 289 -14.15 -3.47 1.21
C LYS A 289 -12.94 -3.06 0.38
N ILE A 290 -11.74 -3.01 0.97
CA ILE A 290 -10.52 -2.80 0.19
C ILE A 290 -10.01 -4.13 -0.39
N GLU A 291 -9.11 -4.03 -1.36
CA GLU A 291 -8.40 -5.21 -1.89
C GLU A 291 -7.61 -5.92 -0.78
N LEU A 292 -7.44 -7.22 -0.92
CA LEU A 292 -6.71 -8.11 -0.01
C LEU A 292 -7.29 -8.20 1.42
N SER A 293 -8.37 -7.49 1.72
CA SER A 293 -9.08 -7.56 3.00
C SER A 293 -9.84 -8.88 3.13
N ASN A 294 -10.06 -9.33 4.38
CA ASN A 294 -10.92 -10.46 4.67
C ASN A 294 -12.42 -10.16 4.44
N GLY A 295 -12.81 -8.88 4.40
CA GLY A 295 -14.16 -8.42 4.11
C GLY A 295 -15.22 -8.69 5.17
N LEU A 296 -14.86 -9.20 6.35
CA LEU A 296 -15.83 -9.64 7.38
C LEU A 296 -16.76 -8.54 7.87
N ILE A 297 -16.26 -7.31 8.00
CA ILE A 297 -17.10 -6.16 8.41
C ILE A 297 -18.06 -5.81 7.28
N ALA A 298 -17.60 -5.73 6.04
CA ALA A 298 -18.44 -5.45 4.88
C ALA A 298 -19.53 -6.53 4.71
N GLU A 299 -19.23 -7.81 4.94
CA GLU A 299 -20.21 -8.91 4.95
C GLU A 299 -21.26 -8.74 6.05
N THR A 300 -20.82 -8.34 7.25
CA THR A 300 -21.73 -8.06 8.37
C THR A 300 -22.68 -6.91 8.04
N LEU A 301 -22.14 -5.80 7.51
CA LEU A 301 -22.95 -4.64 7.11
C LEU A 301 -23.95 -5.02 6.00
N ALA A 302 -23.51 -5.77 5.00
CA ALA A 302 -24.38 -6.23 3.91
C ALA A 302 -25.49 -7.13 4.39
N LYS A 303 -25.20 -8.06 5.30
CA LYS A 303 -26.20 -8.96 5.92
C LYS A 303 -27.28 -8.21 6.69
N GLU A 304 -26.90 -7.19 7.46
CA GLU A 304 -27.81 -6.40 8.30
C GLU A 304 -28.63 -5.36 7.52
N THR A 305 -28.19 -4.98 6.31
CA THR A 305 -28.78 -3.87 5.57
C THR A 305 -29.32 -4.24 4.20
N GLY A 306 -28.86 -5.35 3.63
CA GLY A 306 -29.14 -5.73 2.24
C GLY A 306 -28.30 -4.97 1.21
N ALA A 307 -27.31 -4.16 1.64
CA ALA A 307 -26.42 -3.45 0.74
C ALA A 307 -25.51 -4.43 -0.04
N LYS A 308 -25.17 -4.10 -1.28
CA LYS A 308 -24.25 -4.88 -2.09
C LYS A 308 -22.82 -4.67 -1.62
N ILE A 309 -21.97 -5.71 -1.63
CA ILE A 309 -20.54 -5.56 -1.37
C ILE A 309 -19.84 -5.26 -2.68
N LEU A 310 -19.06 -4.18 -2.71
CA LEU A 310 -18.15 -3.81 -3.79
C LEU A 310 -16.72 -3.75 -3.29
N GLU A 311 -15.76 -3.89 -4.17
CA GLU A 311 -14.34 -3.75 -3.84
C GLU A 311 -13.81 -2.43 -4.37
N ILE A 312 -12.99 -1.74 -3.56
CA ILE A 312 -12.27 -0.54 -3.95
C ILE A 312 -10.77 -0.76 -3.73
N GLN A 313 -9.95 -0.29 -4.65
CA GLN A 313 -8.51 -0.53 -4.66
C GLN A 313 -7.78 0.66 -4.03
N SER A 314 -7.01 0.41 -2.97
CA SER A 314 -6.04 1.37 -2.44
C SER A 314 -4.77 1.41 -3.29
N ALA A 315 -4.50 0.33 -3.99
CA ALA A 315 -3.29 0.09 -4.75
C ALA A 315 -2.00 0.14 -3.90
N HIS A 316 -2.07 -0.09 -2.59
CA HIS A 316 -0.89 -0.21 -1.75
C HIS A 316 -0.08 -1.47 -2.10
N ASN A 317 -0.79 -2.56 -2.32
CA ASN A 317 -0.26 -3.79 -2.90
C ASN A 317 -1.21 -4.28 -4.00
N ILE A 318 -0.92 -5.42 -4.59
CA ILE A 318 -1.68 -6.03 -5.67
C ILE A 318 -1.77 -7.55 -5.44
N SER A 319 -2.85 -8.19 -5.88
CA SER A 319 -2.95 -9.65 -5.81
C SER A 319 -1.88 -10.32 -6.67
N GLU A 320 -1.45 -11.54 -6.28
CA GLU A 320 -0.49 -12.32 -7.07
C GLU A 320 -0.99 -12.53 -8.52
N LYS A 321 -2.28 -12.84 -8.68
CA LYS A 321 -2.92 -13.01 -9.98
C LYS A 321 -2.84 -11.75 -10.85
N ASP A 322 -3.15 -10.59 -10.28
CA ASP A 322 -3.12 -9.33 -11.01
C ASP A 322 -1.68 -8.92 -11.34
N PHE A 323 -0.74 -9.17 -10.43
CA PHE A 323 0.68 -8.92 -10.66
C PHE A 323 1.22 -9.76 -11.81
N GLU A 324 0.92 -11.06 -11.84
CA GLU A 324 1.29 -11.98 -12.94
C GLU A 324 0.63 -11.57 -14.27
N ALA A 325 -0.60 -11.05 -14.22
CA ALA A 325 -1.31 -10.54 -15.39
C ALA A 325 -0.77 -9.18 -15.88
N GLY A 326 0.14 -8.55 -15.13
CA GLY A 326 0.72 -7.25 -15.48
C GLY A 326 -0.23 -6.07 -15.28
N VAL A 327 -1.26 -6.22 -14.44
CA VAL A 327 -2.20 -5.14 -14.09
C VAL A 327 -1.43 -3.93 -13.58
N THR A 328 -1.85 -2.75 -14.00
CA THR A 328 -1.23 -1.47 -13.66
C THR A 328 -2.05 -0.71 -12.62
N TYR A 329 -1.45 0.31 -12.02
CA TYR A 329 -2.18 1.27 -11.18
C TYR A 329 -3.36 1.91 -11.95
N VAL A 330 -3.18 2.19 -13.24
CA VAL A 330 -4.28 2.74 -14.09
C VAL A 330 -5.45 1.78 -14.15
N ASP A 331 -5.19 0.47 -14.36
CA ASP A 331 -6.24 -0.54 -14.41
C ASP A 331 -6.99 -0.65 -13.06
N LEU A 332 -6.27 -0.53 -11.93
CA LEU A 332 -6.88 -0.52 -10.59
C LEU A 332 -7.79 0.71 -10.40
N MET A 333 -7.35 1.90 -10.86
CA MET A 333 -8.18 3.12 -10.80
C MET A 333 -9.38 3.06 -11.75
N GLU A 334 -9.30 2.37 -12.88
CA GLU A 334 -10.46 2.09 -13.73
C GLU A 334 -11.45 1.14 -13.04
N ARG A 335 -10.98 0.14 -12.29
CA ARG A 335 -11.87 -0.69 -11.45
C ARG A 335 -12.58 0.17 -10.39
N ASN A 336 -11.87 1.10 -9.76
CA ASN A 336 -12.47 2.05 -8.81
C ASN A 336 -13.56 2.92 -9.46
N LEU A 337 -13.32 3.41 -10.68
CA LEU A 337 -14.32 4.15 -11.43
C LEU A 337 -15.61 3.35 -11.60
N GLU A 338 -15.54 2.08 -12.03
CA GLU A 338 -16.73 1.26 -12.26
C GLU A 338 -17.44 0.91 -10.94
N ALA A 339 -16.71 0.58 -9.88
CA ALA A 339 -17.28 0.30 -8.58
C ALA A 339 -17.99 1.54 -7.97
N LEU A 340 -17.36 2.71 -8.07
CA LEU A 340 -17.96 3.97 -7.63
C LEU A 340 -19.17 4.36 -8.47
N LYS A 341 -19.13 4.16 -9.78
CA LYS A 341 -20.26 4.42 -10.68
C LYS A 341 -21.47 3.59 -10.31
N GLU A 342 -21.27 2.33 -9.94
CA GLU A 342 -22.33 1.47 -9.43
C GLU A 342 -22.85 2.00 -8.08
N ALA A 343 -21.97 2.24 -7.10
CA ALA A 343 -22.38 2.66 -5.76
C ALA A 343 -23.07 4.03 -5.74
N LEU A 344 -22.56 5.01 -6.49
CA LEU A 344 -23.03 6.38 -6.42
C LEU A 344 -24.26 6.65 -7.29
N ASN A 345 -24.62 5.76 -8.23
CA ASN A 345 -25.76 5.95 -9.15
C ASN A 345 -26.90 4.94 -8.99
N SER A 346 -26.77 3.98 -8.09
CA SER A 346 -27.84 3.00 -7.79
C SER A 346 -28.99 3.57 -7.00
#